data_bbb35b11bcd75518bf5e02263a2ffb70
#
_entry.id   bbb35b11bcd75518bf5e02263a2ffb70
#
_cell.length_a   1.000
_cell.length_b   1.000
_cell.length_c   1.000
_cell.angle_alpha   90.00
_cell.angle_beta   90.00
_cell.angle_gamma   90.00
#
_symmetry.space_group_name_H-M   'P 1'
#
loop_
_entity.id
_entity.type
_entity.pdbx_description
1 polymer ?
#
loop_
_entity_poly.entity_id
_entity_poly.type
_entity_poly.pdbx_seq_one_letter_code
_entity_poly.pdbx_strand_id
1 'polypeptide(L)'
;MILAMIPGDARQEALADLLRADGHKTPVYSPGLEADWIIFPLPTAAHPLLGTLRPGSRVLAGGAAGRWPDLYLRDYYDSEAVQVLNAAITAEGAIGEAIRASDRTLWDSDVLILGCGRIGRALVSRLRGLGCRVTVYARREESRALARSEGCRILDEPGEGAGFDFLFNTVPEPILDRAPKGAVCLELASKPGGFRDPGGVLPCPGLPGRTAPVTAARVLKASIDRILKEENQL
;
A
#
# COMPACT_ATOMS: atom_id res chain seq x y z
N MET A 1 -6.36 10.09 -26.12
CA MET A 1 -5.33 10.90 -25.43
C MET A 1 -3.99 10.18 -25.46
N ILE A 2 -2.90 10.93 -25.36
CA ILE A 2 -1.54 10.42 -25.18
C ILE A 2 -1.21 10.51 -23.69
N LEU A 3 -1.17 9.37 -23.02
CA LEU A 3 -0.86 9.22 -21.59
C LEU A 3 0.55 8.63 -21.47
N ALA A 4 1.56 9.47 -21.36
CA ALA A 4 2.95 9.03 -21.29
C ALA A 4 3.24 8.35 -19.93
N MET A 5 3.78 7.15 -19.96
CA MET A 5 4.00 6.34 -18.76
C MET A 5 5.46 6.45 -18.31
N ILE A 6 5.66 6.83 -17.05
CA ILE A 6 6.97 6.64 -16.41
C ILE A 6 7.06 5.18 -15.98
N PRO A 7 8.15 4.47 -16.30
CA PRO A 7 8.34 3.07 -15.88
C PRO A 7 8.26 2.89 -14.37
N GLY A 8 7.74 1.74 -13.93
CA GLY A 8 7.56 1.41 -12.53
C GLY A 8 7.57 -0.10 -12.30
N ASP A 9 6.82 -0.57 -11.30
CA ASP A 9 6.60 -1.99 -11.05
C ASP A 9 5.56 -2.59 -12.02
N ALA A 10 5.31 -3.90 -11.91
CA ALA A 10 4.34 -4.61 -12.76
C ALA A 10 2.93 -4.01 -12.74
N ARG A 11 2.57 -3.27 -11.69
CA ARG A 11 1.30 -2.52 -11.60
C ARG A 11 1.26 -1.38 -12.63
N GLN A 12 2.38 -0.69 -12.85
CA GLN A 12 2.46 0.39 -13.85
C GLN A 12 2.31 -0.15 -15.27
N GLU A 13 2.87 -1.31 -15.55
CA GLU A 13 2.70 -2.00 -16.84
C GLU A 13 1.25 -2.42 -17.05
N ALA A 14 0.65 -3.07 -16.05
CA ALA A 14 -0.76 -3.44 -16.09
C ALA A 14 -1.70 -2.22 -16.25
N LEU A 15 -1.37 -1.08 -15.64
CA LEU A 15 -2.10 0.17 -15.82
C LEU A 15 -2.01 0.68 -17.26
N ALA A 16 -0.83 0.64 -17.86
CA ALA A 16 -0.65 1.02 -19.25
C ALA A 16 -1.47 0.14 -20.20
N ASP A 17 -1.53 -1.17 -19.94
CA ASP A 17 -2.36 -2.11 -20.73
C ASP A 17 -3.84 -1.78 -20.62
N LEU A 18 -4.33 -1.53 -19.42
CA LEU A 18 -5.73 -1.16 -19.19
C LEU A 18 -6.11 0.16 -19.87
N LEU A 19 -5.23 1.17 -19.83
CA LEU A 19 -5.45 2.45 -20.51
C LEU A 19 -5.42 2.30 -22.05
N ARG A 20 -4.55 1.42 -22.57
CA ARG A 20 -4.54 1.09 -24.01
C ARG A 20 -5.82 0.41 -24.46
N ALA A 21 -6.37 -0.48 -23.65
CA ALA A 21 -7.65 -1.13 -23.93
C ALA A 21 -8.82 -0.14 -24.04
N ASP A 22 -8.74 1.00 -23.35
CA ASP A 22 -9.72 2.10 -23.45
C ASP A 22 -9.42 3.07 -24.62
N GLY A 23 -8.46 2.74 -25.49
CA GLY A 23 -8.15 3.53 -26.68
C GLY A 23 -7.15 4.67 -26.46
N HIS A 24 -6.49 4.75 -25.30
CA HIS A 24 -5.42 5.71 -25.08
C HIS A 24 -4.09 5.22 -25.67
N LYS A 25 -3.24 6.16 -26.10
CA LYS A 25 -1.84 5.85 -26.42
C LYS A 25 -1.02 5.96 -25.13
N THR A 26 -0.25 4.93 -24.80
CA THR A 26 0.56 4.88 -23.56
C THR A 26 2.04 4.67 -23.84
N PRO A 27 2.70 5.62 -24.55
CA PRO A 27 4.13 5.51 -24.79
C PRO A 27 4.91 5.63 -23.47
N VAL A 28 6.10 5.04 -23.44
CA VAL A 28 7.07 5.31 -22.36
C VAL A 28 7.51 6.76 -22.48
N TYR A 29 7.50 7.49 -21.37
CA TYR A 29 7.93 8.88 -21.35
C TYR A 29 9.40 9.02 -21.68
N SER A 30 9.71 9.98 -22.54
CA SER A 30 11.09 10.45 -22.81
C SER A 30 11.09 11.99 -22.87
N PRO A 31 12.22 12.64 -22.52
CA PRO A 31 12.33 14.10 -22.65
C PRO A 31 11.99 14.59 -24.05
N GLY A 32 11.08 15.54 -24.15
CA GLY A 32 10.60 16.08 -25.42
C GLY A 32 9.36 15.39 -26.01
N LEU A 33 8.91 14.27 -25.45
CA LEU A 33 7.64 13.66 -25.85
C LEU A 33 6.48 14.59 -25.48
N GLU A 34 5.67 14.93 -26.47
CA GLU A 34 4.39 15.64 -26.24
C GLU A 34 3.33 14.63 -25.81
N ALA A 35 2.73 14.88 -24.64
CA ALA A 35 1.69 14.06 -24.07
C ALA A 35 0.62 14.91 -23.40
N ASP A 36 -0.62 14.43 -23.41
CA ASP A 36 -1.72 15.08 -22.69
C ASP A 36 -1.51 15.02 -21.18
N TRP A 37 -0.99 13.90 -20.69
CA TRP A 37 -0.61 13.65 -19.31
C TRP A 37 0.62 12.76 -19.20
N ILE A 38 1.39 12.97 -18.11
CA ILE A 38 2.51 12.10 -17.73
C ILE A 38 2.10 11.36 -16.45
N ILE A 39 2.08 10.02 -16.50
CA ILE A 39 1.64 9.19 -15.38
C ILE A 39 2.85 8.58 -14.67
N PHE A 40 3.03 8.96 -13.42
CA PHE A 40 4.08 8.44 -12.56
C PHE A 40 3.65 7.16 -11.82
N PRO A 41 4.60 6.29 -11.46
CA PRO A 41 4.32 5.12 -10.63
C PRO A 41 4.04 5.52 -9.16
N LEU A 42 3.40 4.64 -8.41
CA LEU A 42 3.18 4.79 -6.97
C LEU A 42 4.26 4.01 -6.20
N PRO A 43 4.97 4.62 -5.22
CA PRO A 43 4.89 6.03 -4.80
C PRO A 43 5.67 6.98 -5.71
N THR A 44 5.14 8.17 -5.92
CA THR A 44 5.77 9.17 -6.79
C THR A 44 6.73 10.11 -6.05
N ALA A 45 6.55 10.30 -4.75
CA ALA A 45 7.14 11.40 -3.96
C ALA A 45 8.66 11.63 -4.11
N ALA A 46 9.44 10.62 -4.46
CA ALA A 46 10.90 10.69 -4.58
C ALA A 46 11.38 10.40 -6.02
N HIS A 47 10.50 10.46 -7.02
CA HIS A 47 10.91 10.11 -8.37
C HIS A 47 11.76 11.21 -9.00
N PRO A 48 13.00 10.93 -9.45
CA PRO A 48 13.95 11.97 -9.89
C PRO A 48 13.46 12.77 -11.11
N LEU A 49 12.67 12.18 -12.00
CA LEU A 49 12.17 12.84 -13.20
C LEU A 49 11.18 13.98 -12.91
N LEU A 50 10.53 14.03 -11.73
CA LEU A 50 9.62 15.13 -11.40
C LEU A 50 10.30 16.50 -11.48
N GLY A 51 11.54 16.60 -10.99
CA GLY A 51 12.33 17.82 -11.04
C GLY A 51 12.87 18.22 -12.42
N THR A 52 12.71 17.36 -13.43
CA THR A 52 13.20 17.60 -14.80
C THR A 52 12.07 17.92 -15.79
N LEU A 53 10.83 17.85 -15.35
CA LEU A 53 9.69 18.18 -16.20
C LEU A 53 9.62 19.70 -16.48
N ARG A 54 9.10 20.05 -17.65
CA ARG A 54 8.86 21.46 -18.00
C ARG A 54 7.78 22.05 -17.11
N PRO A 55 7.89 23.32 -16.67
CA PRO A 55 6.80 24.03 -16.02
C PRO A 55 5.50 23.93 -16.82
N GLY A 56 4.38 23.75 -16.12
CA GLY A 56 3.07 23.58 -16.74
C GLY A 56 2.77 22.16 -17.26
N SER A 57 3.72 21.21 -17.16
CA SER A 57 3.43 19.81 -17.52
C SER A 57 2.29 19.25 -16.68
N ARG A 58 1.36 18.54 -17.34
CA ARG A 58 0.22 17.87 -16.68
C ARG A 58 0.65 16.50 -16.18
N VAL A 59 0.53 16.29 -14.89
CA VAL A 59 1.08 15.10 -14.21
C VAL A 59 0.02 14.39 -13.39
N LEU A 60 -0.11 13.09 -13.57
CA LEU A 60 -0.84 12.17 -12.70
C LEU A 60 0.17 11.43 -11.82
N ALA A 61 0.09 11.64 -10.52
CA ALA A 61 1.06 11.12 -9.55
C ALA A 61 0.35 10.55 -8.34
N GLY A 62 1.02 9.72 -7.56
CA GLY A 62 0.49 9.18 -6.31
C GLY A 62 1.34 9.58 -5.11
N GLY A 63 0.76 10.32 -4.15
CA GLY A 63 1.44 10.78 -2.95
C GLY A 63 2.44 11.92 -3.18
N ALA A 64 2.26 12.74 -4.22
CA ALA A 64 3.16 13.84 -4.59
C ALA A 64 2.50 15.23 -4.48
N ALA A 65 1.25 15.32 -4.07
CA ALA A 65 0.49 16.57 -4.01
C ALA A 65 1.20 17.64 -3.18
N GLY A 66 1.19 18.88 -3.67
CA GLY A 66 1.76 20.06 -3.01
C GLY A 66 3.28 20.17 -2.98
N ARG A 67 4.02 19.24 -3.58
CA ARG A 67 5.50 19.26 -3.62
C ARG A 67 6.09 19.90 -4.87
N TRP A 68 5.28 20.15 -5.90
CA TRP A 68 5.72 20.52 -7.26
C TRP A 68 4.88 21.67 -7.80
N PRO A 69 5.08 22.92 -7.31
CA PRO A 69 4.21 24.05 -7.65
C PRO A 69 4.24 24.45 -9.13
N ASP A 70 5.32 24.12 -9.84
CA ASP A 70 5.47 24.43 -11.28
C ASP A 70 4.78 23.42 -12.20
N LEU A 71 4.21 22.35 -11.65
CA LEU A 71 3.52 21.31 -12.41
C LEU A 71 2.02 21.36 -12.20
N TYR A 72 1.24 21.08 -13.25
CA TYR A 72 -0.19 20.85 -13.10
C TYR A 72 -0.40 19.40 -12.63
N LEU A 73 -0.33 19.19 -11.33
CA LEU A 73 -0.34 17.86 -10.73
C LEU A 73 -1.70 17.50 -10.14
N ARG A 74 -2.21 16.32 -10.51
CA ARG A 74 -3.37 15.68 -9.88
C ARG A 74 -2.91 14.38 -9.21
N ASP A 75 -3.28 14.21 -7.96
CA ASP A 75 -2.93 13.00 -7.20
C ASP A 75 -4.02 11.94 -7.34
N TYR A 76 -3.73 10.85 -8.05
CA TYR A 76 -4.65 9.73 -8.22
C TYR A 76 -4.74 8.83 -6.98
N TYR A 77 -3.90 9.05 -5.97
CA TYR A 77 -3.86 8.26 -4.73
C TYR A 77 -4.44 9.02 -3.52
N ASP A 78 -4.88 10.26 -3.68
CA ASP A 78 -5.40 11.09 -2.58
C ASP A 78 -6.77 10.64 -2.06
N SER A 79 -7.53 9.87 -2.82
CA SER A 79 -8.85 9.37 -2.42
C SER A 79 -8.78 8.30 -1.33
N GLU A 80 -9.54 8.48 -0.24
CA GLU A 80 -9.69 7.46 0.82
C GLU A 80 -10.13 6.11 0.25
N ALA A 81 -11.04 6.10 -0.73
CA ALA A 81 -11.51 4.87 -1.38
C ALA A 81 -10.36 4.11 -2.04
N VAL A 82 -9.47 4.81 -2.77
CA VAL A 82 -8.29 4.20 -3.41
C VAL A 82 -7.34 3.63 -2.36
N GLN A 83 -7.11 4.37 -1.27
CA GLN A 83 -6.20 3.95 -0.20
C GLN A 83 -6.74 2.73 0.56
N VAL A 84 -8.05 2.67 0.79
CA VAL A 84 -8.72 1.50 1.41
C VAL A 84 -8.62 0.27 0.51
N LEU A 85 -8.91 0.41 -0.78
CA LEU A 85 -8.80 -0.71 -1.73
C LEU A 85 -7.35 -1.19 -1.88
N ASN A 86 -6.40 -0.28 -1.94
CA ASN A 86 -4.97 -0.63 -1.99
C ASN A 86 -4.51 -1.33 -0.70
N ALA A 87 -5.05 -0.94 0.47
CA ALA A 87 -4.77 -1.61 1.74
C ALA A 87 -5.35 -3.03 1.78
N ALA A 88 -6.51 -3.26 1.15
CA ALA A 88 -7.09 -4.59 1.01
C ALA A 88 -6.17 -5.54 0.21
N ILE A 89 -5.62 -5.03 -0.91
CA ILE A 89 -4.65 -5.79 -1.73
C ILE A 89 -3.35 -6.02 -0.95
N THR A 90 -2.87 -5.02 -0.22
CA THR A 90 -1.68 -5.14 0.64
C THR A 90 -1.86 -6.24 1.69
N ALA A 91 -3.02 -6.30 2.34
CA ALA A 91 -3.31 -7.31 3.36
C ALA A 91 -3.31 -8.74 2.78
N GLU A 92 -3.88 -8.93 1.59
CA GLU A 92 -3.83 -10.24 0.91
C GLU A 92 -2.40 -10.63 0.54
N GLY A 93 -1.63 -9.71 0.01
CA GLY A 93 -0.21 -9.95 -0.28
C GLY A 93 0.58 -10.31 0.99
N ALA A 94 0.34 -9.61 2.10
CA ALA A 94 0.98 -9.89 3.38
C ALA A 94 0.64 -11.28 3.93
N ILE A 95 -0.61 -11.70 3.82
CA ILE A 95 -1.06 -13.05 4.18
C ILE A 95 -0.35 -14.10 3.33
N GLY A 96 -0.24 -13.86 2.02
CA GLY A 96 0.51 -14.73 1.12
C GLY A 96 1.99 -14.84 1.49
N GLU A 97 2.65 -13.74 1.88
CA GLU A 97 4.03 -13.77 2.35
C GLU A 97 4.16 -14.52 3.69
N ALA A 98 3.21 -14.34 4.62
CA ALA A 98 3.19 -15.06 5.89
C ALA A 98 3.10 -16.58 5.68
N ILE A 99 2.21 -17.03 4.79
CA ILE A 99 2.04 -18.45 4.45
C ILE A 99 3.34 -19.03 3.84
N ARG A 100 3.98 -18.30 2.94
CA ARG A 100 5.24 -18.75 2.32
C ARG A 100 6.42 -18.80 3.28
N ALA A 101 6.42 -17.94 4.30
CA ALA A 101 7.50 -17.83 5.26
C ALA A 101 7.36 -18.81 6.46
N SER A 102 6.27 -19.55 6.54
CA SER A 102 5.96 -20.41 7.68
C SER A 102 5.78 -21.88 7.21
N ASP A 103 6.07 -22.79 8.11
CA ASP A 103 5.69 -24.22 8.03
C ASP A 103 4.35 -24.50 8.75
N ARG A 104 3.70 -23.44 9.31
CA ARG A 104 2.43 -23.51 10.04
C ARG A 104 1.28 -22.94 9.22
N THR A 105 0.08 -23.46 9.48
CA THR A 105 -1.15 -22.87 8.94
C THR A 105 -1.52 -21.56 9.68
N LEU A 106 -2.21 -20.67 9.00
CA LEU A 106 -2.83 -19.51 9.66
C LEU A 106 -4.08 -19.90 10.47
N TRP A 107 -4.81 -20.94 10.04
CA TRP A 107 -5.95 -21.45 10.81
C TRP A 107 -5.51 -21.88 12.21
N ASP A 108 -6.27 -21.43 13.23
CA ASP A 108 -6.01 -21.66 14.65
C ASP A 108 -4.66 -21.10 15.17
N SER A 109 -4.03 -20.19 14.45
CA SER A 109 -2.80 -19.51 14.89
C SER A 109 -3.10 -18.26 15.71
N ASP A 110 -2.19 -17.92 16.63
CA ASP A 110 -2.20 -16.65 17.37
C ASP A 110 -1.50 -15.58 16.55
N VAL A 111 -2.23 -14.52 16.17
CA VAL A 111 -1.74 -13.44 15.31
C VAL A 111 -1.77 -12.12 16.04
N LEU A 112 -0.65 -11.40 16.03
CA LEU A 112 -0.56 -10.01 16.49
C LEU A 112 -0.52 -9.05 15.30
N ILE A 113 -1.41 -8.06 15.30
CA ILE A 113 -1.38 -6.93 14.38
C ILE A 113 -1.00 -5.67 15.14
N LEU A 114 0.12 -5.07 14.78
CA LEU A 114 0.53 -3.77 15.30
C LEU A 114 -0.04 -2.68 14.38
N GLY A 115 -0.97 -1.91 14.94
CA GLY A 115 -1.71 -0.86 14.23
C GLY A 115 -3.07 -1.32 13.68
N CYS A 116 -4.06 -0.43 13.77
CA CYS A 116 -5.42 -0.66 13.26
C CYS A 116 -5.84 0.47 12.31
N GLY A 117 -4.93 0.84 11.40
CA GLY A 117 -5.21 1.71 10.25
C GLY A 117 -5.88 0.94 9.11
N ARG A 118 -5.81 1.45 7.88
CA ARG A 118 -6.43 0.82 6.69
C ARG A 118 -5.92 -0.62 6.49
N ILE A 119 -4.59 -0.83 6.52
CA ILE A 119 -3.99 -2.16 6.35
C ILE A 119 -4.33 -3.06 7.53
N GLY A 120 -4.20 -2.57 8.78
CA GLY A 120 -4.52 -3.35 9.97
C GLY A 120 -5.96 -3.84 9.99
N ARG A 121 -6.94 -2.98 9.64
CA ARG A 121 -8.35 -3.36 9.52
C ARG A 121 -8.59 -4.40 8.42
N ALA A 122 -7.93 -4.24 7.26
CA ALA A 122 -8.02 -5.20 6.18
C ALA A 122 -7.45 -6.57 6.57
N LEU A 123 -6.37 -6.61 7.37
CA LEU A 123 -5.79 -7.82 7.94
C LEU A 123 -6.73 -8.47 8.97
N VAL A 124 -7.30 -7.68 9.90
CA VAL A 124 -8.25 -8.19 10.91
C VAL A 124 -9.37 -8.98 10.25
N SER A 125 -10.07 -8.37 9.28
CA SER A 125 -11.19 -9.01 8.60
C SER A 125 -10.79 -10.34 7.93
N ARG A 126 -9.66 -10.38 7.23
CA ARG A 126 -9.20 -11.55 6.49
C ARG A 126 -8.68 -12.66 7.39
N LEU A 127 -7.84 -12.32 8.36
CA LEU A 127 -7.24 -13.30 9.27
C LEU A 127 -8.29 -13.94 10.17
N ARG A 128 -9.29 -13.16 10.61
CA ARG A 128 -10.43 -13.75 11.31
C ARG A 128 -11.25 -14.70 10.42
N GLY A 129 -11.46 -14.32 9.16
CA GLY A 129 -12.11 -15.19 8.17
C GLY A 129 -11.34 -16.49 7.91
N LEU A 130 -10.02 -16.48 8.09
CA LEU A 130 -9.15 -17.67 8.03
C LEU A 130 -9.12 -18.47 9.34
N GLY A 131 -9.86 -18.05 10.39
CA GLY A 131 -9.92 -18.75 11.67
C GLY A 131 -8.76 -18.47 12.61
N CYS A 132 -8.02 -17.37 12.43
CA CYS A 132 -6.96 -16.97 13.35
C CYS A 132 -7.52 -16.38 14.64
N ARG A 133 -6.80 -16.54 15.75
CA ARG A 133 -6.99 -15.77 16.98
C ARG A 133 -6.26 -14.43 16.88
N VAL A 134 -6.99 -13.39 16.51
CA VAL A 134 -6.39 -12.08 16.23
C VAL A 134 -6.34 -11.22 17.48
N THR A 135 -5.16 -10.71 17.79
CA THR A 135 -4.87 -9.69 18.80
C THR A 135 -4.39 -8.42 18.08
N VAL A 136 -4.88 -7.26 18.53
CA VAL A 136 -4.53 -5.97 17.94
C VAL A 136 -3.90 -5.06 18.98
N TYR A 137 -2.78 -4.44 18.67
CA TYR A 137 -2.25 -3.29 19.38
C TYR A 137 -2.59 -2.02 18.61
N ALA A 138 -3.22 -1.06 19.27
CA ALA A 138 -3.51 0.27 18.70
C ALA A 138 -3.53 1.32 19.80
N ARG A 139 -2.97 2.51 19.52
CA ARG A 139 -2.89 3.62 20.49
C ARG A 139 -4.23 4.35 20.66
N ARG A 140 -4.99 4.53 19.56
CA ARG A 140 -6.24 5.29 19.57
C ARG A 140 -7.40 4.41 20.06
N GLU A 141 -8.22 4.94 20.97
CA GLU A 141 -9.36 4.20 21.53
C GLU A 141 -10.41 3.83 20.48
N GLU A 142 -10.63 4.68 19.47
CA GLU A 142 -11.55 4.37 18.37
C GLU A 142 -11.08 3.14 17.57
N SER A 143 -9.77 3.02 17.36
CA SER A 143 -9.18 1.86 16.69
C SER A 143 -9.28 0.60 17.53
N ARG A 144 -9.13 0.70 18.86
CA ARG A 144 -9.27 -0.39 19.82
C ARG A 144 -10.73 -0.86 19.90
N ALA A 145 -11.67 0.09 19.98
CA ALA A 145 -13.10 -0.21 19.98
C ALA A 145 -13.54 -0.91 18.70
N LEU A 146 -13.05 -0.44 17.54
CA LEU A 146 -13.32 -1.08 16.25
C LEU A 146 -12.77 -2.51 16.21
N ALA A 147 -11.53 -2.75 16.66
CA ALA A 147 -10.96 -4.09 16.68
C ALA A 147 -11.74 -5.02 17.67
N ARG A 148 -12.22 -4.50 18.82
CA ARG A 148 -13.10 -5.26 19.73
C ARG A 148 -14.42 -5.63 19.08
N SER A 149 -15.05 -4.71 18.34
CA SER A 149 -16.32 -4.99 17.64
C SER A 149 -16.18 -6.07 16.59
N GLU A 150 -14.97 -6.20 15.99
CA GLU A 150 -14.60 -7.30 15.11
C GLU A 150 -14.21 -8.58 15.88
N GLY A 151 -14.32 -8.62 17.22
CA GLY A 151 -14.02 -9.77 18.08
C GLY A 151 -12.51 -10.06 18.25
N CYS A 152 -11.65 -9.06 18.06
CA CYS A 152 -10.23 -9.18 18.36
C CYS A 152 -9.95 -9.00 19.86
N ARG A 153 -8.91 -9.66 20.35
CA ARG A 153 -8.29 -9.27 21.61
C ARG A 153 -7.53 -7.96 21.45
N ILE A 154 -7.49 -7.16 22.51
CA ILE A 154 -6.72 -5.91 22.50
C ILE A 154 -5.51 -6.07 23.42
N LEU A 155 -4.35 -5.73 22.90
CA LEU A 155 -3.13 -5.64 23.67
C LEU A 155 -2.97 -4.19 24.16
N ASP A 156 -2.72 -4.00 25.46
CA ASP A 156 -2.59 -2.67 26.06
C ASP A 156 -1.21 -2.09 25.78
N GLU A 157 -0.18 -2.92 25.89
CA GLU A 157 1.22 -2.58 25.58
C GLU A 157 1.73 -3.54 24.51
N PRO A 158 2.57 -3.09 23.56
CA PRO A 158 3.06 -3.96 22.50
C PRO A 158 3.93 -5.11 23.04
N GLY A 159 4.54 -4.90 24.22
CA GLY A 159 5.36 -5.89 24.90
C GLY A 159 6.48 -6.43 24.03
N GLU A 160 6.91 -7.64 24.29
CA GLU A 160 7.88 -8.34 23.45
C GLU A 160 7.22 -9.11 22.29
N GLY A 161 5.88 -9.04 22.15
CA GLY A 161 5.12 -9.81 21.14
C GLY A 161 5.25 -11.32 21.31
N ALA A 162 5.66 -11.80 22.49
CA ALA A 162 5.87 -13.21 22.76
C ALA A 162 4.56 -13.99 22.75
N GLY A 163 4.59 -15.24 22.30
CA GLY A 163 3.45 -16.15 22.28
C GLY A 163 2.56 -16.03 21.05
N PHE A 164 2.97 -15.28 20.02
CA PHE A 164 2.29 -15.22 18.72
C PHE A 164 3.03 -16.06 17.68
N ASP A 165 2.28 -16.69 16.78
CA ASP A 165 2.83 -17.41 15.62
C ASP A 165 3.17 -16.45 14.49
N PHE A 166 2.37 -15.39 14.33
CA PHE A 166 2.55 -14.38 13.28
C PHE A 166 2.42 -12.97 13.87
N LEU A 167 3.23 -12.06 13.33
CA LEU A 167 3.16 -10.64 13.66
C LEU A 167 3.18 -9.81 12.36
N PHE A 168 2.16 -8.96 12.21
CA PHE A 168 2.07 -8.01 11.11
C PHE A 168 2.23 -6.58 11.64
N ASN A 169 3.32 -5.91 11.28
CA ASN A 169 3.49 -4.52 11.64
C ASN A 169 2.95 -3.58 10.56
N THR A 170 2.06 -2.65 10.96
CA THR A 170 1.52 -1.58 10.09
C THR A 170 1.82 -0.18 10.63
N VAL A 171 2.63 -0.07 11.70
CA VAL A 171 2.98 1.20 12.36
C VAL A 171 4.35 1.66 11.88
N PRO A 172 4.48 2.88 11.32
CA PRO A 172 5.75 3.40 10.82
C PRO A 172 6.62 4.06 11.92
N GLU A 173 6.55 3.54 13.13
CA GLU A 173 7.31 4.00 14.29
C GLU A 173 7.84 2.79 15.06
N PRO A 174 9.10 2.79 15.54
CA PRO A 174 9.64 1.69 16.32
C PRO A 174 8.89 1.53 17.66
N ILE A 175 8.15 0.44 17.79
CA ILE A 175 7.36 0.09 19.00
C ILE A 175 7.81 -1.23 19.62
N LEU A 176 8.59 -2.02 18.91
CA LEU A 176 9.26 -3.22 19.42
C LEU A 176 10.77 -3.08 19.26
N ASP A 177 11.53 -3.65 20.19
CA ASP A 177 12.99 -3.66 20.09
C ASP A 177 13.46 -4.61 18.99
N ARG A 178 12.89 -5.81 18.93
CA ARG A 178 13.26 -6.85 17.95
C ARG A 178 12.08 -7.77 17.62
N ALA A 179 12.25 -8.59 16.60
CA ALA A 179 11.30 -9.67 16.27
C ALA A 179 11.19 -10.67 17.44
N PRO A 180 9.96 -11.04 17.87
CA PRO A 180 9.75 -12.10 18.85
C PRO A 180 10.27 -13.44 18.31
N LYS A 181 10.93 -14.21 19.19
CA LYS A 181 11.42 -15.54 18.81
C LYS A 181 10.27 -16.49 18.48
N GLY A 182 10.39 -17.22 17.38
CA GLY A 182 9.42 -18.21 16.96
C GLY A 182 8.20 -17.67 16.20
N ALA A 183 8.06 -16.35 16.10
CA ALA A 183 7.03 -15.73 15.28
C ALA A 183 7.54 -15.40 13.87
N VAL A 184 6.68 -15.55 12.87
CA VAL A 184 6.90 -14.99 11.53
C VAL A 184 6.49 -13.52 11.55
N CYS A 185 7.46 -12.61 11.46
CA CYS A 185 7.24 -11.16 11.57
C CYS A 185 7.32 -10.50 10.20
N LEU A 186 6.29 -9.74 9.83
CA LEU A 186 6.21 -8.99 8.56
C LEU A 186 6.17 -7.48 8.80
N GLU A 187 7.04 -6.75 8.10
CA GLU A 187 7.05 -5.29 8.10
C GLU A 187 6.29 -4.76 6.89
N LEU A 188 5.11 -4.17 7.13
CA LEU A 188 4.23 -3.60 6.11
C LEU A 188 4.26 -2.08 6.12
N ALA A 189 4.76 -1.48 7.20
CA ALA A 189 4.84 -0.05 7.32
C ALA A 189 5.98 0.54 6.49
N SER A 190 5.85 1.82 6.16
CA SER A 190 6.96 2.59 5.60
C SER A 190 8.05 2.82 6.66
N LYS A 191 9.27 3.14 6.19
CA LYS A 191 10.38 3.47 7.08
C LYS A 191 10.01 4.59 8.06
N PRO A 192 10.50 4.51 9.33
CA PRO A 192 11.52 3.59 9.82
C PRO A 192 11.02 2.16 10.12
N GLY A 193 9.70 1.88 10.13
CA GLY A 193 9.13 0.60 10.52
C GLY A 193 8.88 0.46 12.01
N GLY A 194 8.38 -0.69 12.44
CA GLY A 194 7.95 -0.95 13.82
C GLY A 194 9.02 -1.53 14.75
N PHE A 195 10.19 -1.84 14.23
CA PHE A 195 11.26 -2.51 14.99
C PHE A 195 12.52 -1.65 15.05
N ARG A 196 13.15 -1.54 16.25
CA ARG A 196 14.47 -0.90 16.40
C ARG A 196 15.56 -1.73 15.77
N ASP A 197 15.53 -3.05 16.02
CA ASP A 197 16.36 -4.04 15.35
C ASP A 197 15.47 -4.87 14.41
N PRO A 198 15.57 -4.69 13.09
CA PRO A 198 14.75 -5.43 12.12
C PRO A 198 15.28 -6.85 11.83
N GLY A 199 16.29 -7.34 12.55
CA GLY A 199 16.80 -8.70 12.39
C GLY A 199 15.69 -9.74 12.57
N GLY A 200 15.52 -10.63 11.59
CA GLY A 200 14.45 -11.66 11.58
C GLY A 200 13.06 -11.16 11.19
N VAL A 201 12.94 -9.89 10.78
CA VAL A 201 11.68 -9.33 10.23
C VAL A 201 11.70 -9.38 8.71
N LEU A 202 10.63 -9.86 8.09
CA LEU A 202 10.46 -9.90 6.64
C LEU A 202 9.97 -8.53 6.13
N PRO A 203 10.77 -7.78 5.38
CA PRO A 203 10.32 -6.53 4.79
C PRO A 203 9.37 -6.84 3.61
N CYS A 204 8.21 -6.20 3.61
CA CYS A 204 7.17 -6.40 2.62
C CYS A 204 6.80 -5.12 1.84
N PRO A 205 7.76 -4.45 1.19
CA PRO A 205 7.47 -3.25 0.43
C PRO A 205 6.70 -3.57 -0.86
N GLY A 206 5.82 -2.65 -1.28
CA GLY A 206 5.22 -2.67 -2.61
C GLY A 206 4.34 -3.89 -2.92
N LEU A 207 3.75 -4.55 -1.92
CA LEU A 207 2.96 -5.77 -2.07
C LEU A 207 1.92 -5.70 -3.19
N PRO A 208 1.11 -4.63 -3.35
CA PRO A 208 0.11 -4.59 -4.43
C PRO A 208 0.70 -4.76 -5.83
N GLY A 209 1.85 -4.14 -6.09
CA GLY A 209 2.54 -4.29 -7.38
C GLY A 209 3.21 -5.65 -7.58
N ARG A 210 3.60 -6.32 -6.48
CA ARG A 210 4.29 -7.62 -6.52
C ARG A 210 3.35 -8.81 -6.55
N THR A 211 2.24 -8.75 -5.84
CA THR A 211 1.35 -9.90 -5.61
C THR A 211 0.07 -9.85 -6.42
N ALA A 212 -0.45 -8.66 -6.74
CA ALA A 212 -1.69 -8.49 -7.48
C ALA A 212 -1.67 -7.25 -8.39
N PRO A 213 -0.69 -7.14 -9.33
CA PRO A 213 -0.48 -5.94 -10.13
C PRO A 213 -1.69 -5.53 -10.96
N VAL A 214 -2.41 -6.48 -11.54
CA VAL A 214 -3.61 -6.22 -12.35
C VAL A 214 -4.74 -5.62 -11.51
N THR A 215 -5.00 -6.19 -10.32
CA THR A 215 -6.04 -5.65 -9.41
C THR A 215 -5.66 -4.27 -8.90
N ALA A 216 -4.38 -4.09 -8.52
CA ALA A 216 -3.88 -2.79 -8.08
C ALA A 216 -3.96 -1.74 -9.20
N ALA A 217 -3.62 -2.10 -10.43
CA ALA A 217 -3.75 -1.23 -11.59
C ALA A 217 -5.20 -0.79 -11.84
N ARG A 218 -6.18 -1.71 -11.72
CA ARG A 218 -7.61 -1.39 -11.84
C ARG A 218 -8.08 -0.36 -10.81
N VAL A 219 -7.60 -0.49 -9.56
CA VAL A 219 -7.92 0.47 -8.49
C VAL A 219 -7.39 1.86 -8.83
N LEU A 220 -6.13 1.95 -9.29
CA LEU A 220 -5.54 3.23 -9.69
C LEU A 220 -6.22 3.81 -10.93
N LYS A 221 -6.49 2.96 -11.93
CA LYS A 221 -7.18 3.36 -13.16
C LYS A 221 -8.53 4.03 -12.88
N ALA A 222 -9.33 3.47 -11.98
CA ALA A 222 -10.64 4.05 -11.64
C ALA A 222 -10.52 5.50 -11.12
N SER A 223 -9.46 5.80 -10.35
CA SER A 223 -9.20 7.18 -9.91
C SER A 223 -8.69 8.06 -11.05
N ILE A 224 -7.80 7.55 -11.90
CA ILE A 224 -7.29 8.25 -13.08
C ILE A 224 -8.44 8.58 -14.03
N ASP A 225 -9.31 7.63 -14.33
CA ASP A 225 -10.47 7.86 -15.21
C ASP A 225 -11.40 8.97 -14.68
N ARG A 226 -11.61 9.01 -13.36
CA ARG A 226 -12.37 10.07 -12.71
C ARG A 226 -11.71 11.42 -12.92
N ILE A 227 -10.40 11.52 -12.67
CA ILE A 227 -9.63 12.77 -12.88
C ILE A 227 -9.70 13.20 -14.34
N LEU A 228 -9.49 12.30 -15.30
CA LEU A 228 -9.51 12.61 -16.71
C LEU A 228 -10.89 13.09 -17.18
N LYS A 229 -11.98 12.54 -16.61
CA LYS A 229 -13.34 13.00 -16.88
C LYS A 229 -13.60 14.40 -16.37
N GLU A 230 -13.18 14.71 -15.13
CA GLU A 230 -13.27 16.03 -14.53
C GLU A 230 -12.53 17.08 -15.39
N GLU A 231 -11.32 16.75 -15.86
CA GLU A 231 -10.49 17.63 -16.68
C GLU A 231 -11.00 17.87 -18.10
N ASN A 232 -11.76 16.94 -18.67
CA ASN A 232 -12.36 17.09 -19.99
C ASN A 232 -13.70 17.87 -19.97
N GLN A 233 -14.23 18.17 -18.78
CA GLN A 233 -15.45 18.96 -18.60
C GLN A 233 -15.18 20.44 -18.33
N LEU A 234 -13.93 20.81 -18.14
CA LEU A 234 -13.43 22.19 -17.96
C LEU A 234 -12.95 22.77 -19.28
#